data_fecbd442ef32f99efa5ab621a05d2910
#
_entry.id   fecbd442ef32f99efa5ab621a05d2910
#
_cell.length_a   1.000
_cell.length_b   1.000
_cell.length_c   1.000
_cell.angle_alpha   90.00
_cell.angle_beta   90.00
_cell.angle_gamma   90.00
#
_symmetry.space_group_name_H-M   'P 1'
#
loop_
_entity.id
_entity.type
_entity.pdbx_description
1 polymer ?
#
loop_
_entity_poly.entity_id
_entity_poly.type
_entity_poly.pdbx_seq_one_letter_code
_entity_poly.pdbx_strand_id
1 'polypeptide(L)' 'MDLTDANWHRSSGSRADKGCVEVAVNIAGIIAVRDGADPAGPALTFTEDEWTVFTTAVRSGHYDETL' A
#
# COMPACT_ATOMS: atom_id res chain seq x y z
N MET A 1 15.57 -0.93 4.49
CA MET A 1 14.81 0.06 5.25
C MET A 1 14.11 -0.61 6.41
N ASP A 2 14.16 0.00 7.57
CA ASP A 2 13.57 -0.58 8.77
C ASP A 2 12.11 -0.16 8.91
N LEU A 3 11.22 -1.12 8.85
CA LEU A 3 9.78 -0.88 8.98
C LEU A 3 9.23 -1.37 10.31
N THR A 4 10.12 -1.58 11.30
CA THR A 4 9.70 -2.09 12.61
C THR A 4 8.66 -1.19 13.27
N ASP A 5 8.79 0.12 13.10
CA ASP A 5 7.89 1.07 13.71
C ASP A 5 6.68 1.42 12.82
N ALA A 6 6.52 0.76 11.70
CA ALA A 6 5.41 1.05 10.81
C ALA A 6 4.08 0.68 11.46
N ASN A 7 3.12 1.60 11.38
CA ASN A 7 1.75 1.36 11.82
C ASN A 7 0.94 0.95 10.59
N TRP A 8 0.62 -0.31 10.52
CA TRP A 8 -0.06 -0.87 9.36
C TRP A 8 -1.57 -0.74 9.50
N HIS A 9 -2.20 -0.22 8.47
CA HIS A 9 -3.65 -0.05 8.40
C HIS A 9 -4.17 -0.82 7.21
N ARG A 10 -5.26 -1.55 7.41
CA ARG A 10 -5.92 -2.26 6.34
C ARG A 10 -6.66 -1.26 5.46
N SER A 11 -6.58 -1.45 4.15
CA SER A 11 -7.34 -0.63 3.22
C SER A 11 -8.83 -0.82 3.45
N SER A 12 -9.57 0.29 3.52
CA SER A 12 -11.02 0.23 3.79
C SER A 12 -11.80 -0.42 2.65
N GLY A 13 -11.24 -0.50 1.47
CA GLY A 13 -11.88 -1.14 0.33
C GLY A 13 -11.56 -2.62 0.18
N SER A 14 -10.76 -3.18 1.07
CA SER A 14 -10.34 -4.57 0.97
C SER A 14 -11.49 -5.51 1.30
N ARG A 15 -11.57 -6.59 0.54
CA ARG A 15 -12.48 -7.68 0.85
C ARG A 15 -11.72 -8.74 1.63
N ALA A 16 -12.33 -9.26 2.68
CA ALA A 16 -11.68 -10.24 3.53
C ALA A 16 -11.35 -11.54 2.77
N ASP A 17 -12.17 -11.91 1.80
CA ASP A 17 -11.99 -13.14 1.04
C ASP A 17 -10.96 -13.00 -0.09
N LYS A 18 -10.52 -11.79 -0.39
CA LYS A 18 -9.56 -11.52 -1.45
C LYS A 18 -8.19 -11.15 -0.91
N GLY A 19 -8.00 -11.33 0.38
CA GLY A 19 -6.80 -10.87 1.04
C GLY A 19 -6.89 -9.39 1.36
N CYS A 20 -5.87 -8.90 1.99
CA CYS A 20 -5.84 -7.53 2.47
C CYS A 20 -4.59 -6.83 1.99
N VAL A 21 -4.74 -5.56 1.68
CA VAL A 21 -3.59 -4.70 1.47
C VAL A 21 -3.46 -3.83 2.71
N GLU A 22 -2.28 -3.80 3.28
CA GLU A 22 -2.00 -2.94 4.43
C GLU A 22 -1.03 -1.85 4.03
N VAL A 23 -1.26 -0.66 4.56
CA VAL A 23 -0.48 0.53 4.23
C VAL A 23 -0.01 1.18 5.52
N ALA A 24 1.24 1.60 5.54
CA ALA A 24 1.79 2.37 6.66
C ALA A 24 2.25 3.73 6.13
N VAL A 25 1.80 4.78 6.78
CA VAL A 25 2.09 6.15 6.37
C VAL A 25 2.82 6.96 7.45
N ASN A 26 3.19 6.30 8.54
CA ASN A 26 3.83 6.97 9.66
C ASN A 26 5.35 7.03 9.57
N ILE A 27 5.94 6.42 8.57
CA ILE A 27 7.39 6.47 8.38
C ILE A 27 7.71 7.69 7.54
N ALA A 28 8.56 8.57 8.07
CA ALA A 28 8.84 9.84 7.43
C ALA A 28 9.40 9.64 6.01
N GLY A 29 8.79 10.30 5.06
CA GLY A 29 9.24 10.34 3.66
C GLY A 29 8.84 9.15 2.82
N ILE A 30 8.17 8.15 3.38
CA ILE A 30 7.76 6.99 2.58
C ILE A 30 6.35 6.52 2.91
N ILE A 31 5.79 5.81 1.97
CA ILE A 31 4.57 5.03 2.15
C ILE A 31 4.96 3.56 1.95
N ALA A 32 4.63 2.70 2.89
CA ALA A 32 4.92 1.27 2.78
C ALA A 32 3.63 0.50 2.56
N VAL A 33 3.71 -0.53 1.72
CA VAL A 33 2.55 -1.36 1.37
C VAL A 33 2.95 -2.82 1.48
N ARG A 34 2.11 -3.62 2.10
CA ARG A 34 2.36 -5.06 2.19
C ARG A 34 1.07 -5.86 2.06
N ASP A 35 1.23 -7.16 1.83
CA ASP A 35 0.11 -8.09 1.85
C ASP A 35 -0.24 -8.41 3.30
N GLY A 36 -1.45 -8.07 3.72
CA GLY A 36 -1.89 -8.33 5.08
C GLY A 36 -2.07 -9.82 5.39
N ALA A 37 -2.20 -10.65 4.37
CA ALA A 37 -2.27 -12.10 4.57
C ALA A 37 -0.87 -12.70 4.78
N ASP A 38 0.18 -11.94 4.48
CA ASP A 38 1.56 -12.38 4.66
C ASP A 38 2.38 -11.25 5.28
N PRO A 39 2.12 -10.94 6.56
CA PRO A 39 2.79 -9.80 7.19
C PRO A 39 4.30 -9.97 7.34
N ALA A 40 4.80 -11.19 7.26
CA ALA A 40 6.24 -11.45 7.28
C ALA A 40 6.86 -11.38 5.89
N GLY A 41 6.05 -11.21 4.85
CA GLY A 41 6.53 -11.11 3.48
C GLY A 41 7.11 -9.74 3.17
N PRO A 42 7.54 -9.54 1.92
CA PRO A 42 8.16 -8.28 1.53
C PRO A 42 7.16 -7.13 1.54
N ALA A 43 7.66 -5.93 1.80
CA ALA A 43 6.88 -4.71 1.66
C ALA A 43 7.44 -3.88 0.51
N LEU A 44 6.56 -3.19 -0.20
CA LEU A 44 6.94 -2.21 -1.19
C LEU A 44 6.99 -0.85 -0.53
N THR A 45 7.93 -0.03 -0.94
CA THR A 45 8.03 1.33 -0.41
C THR A 45 7.98 2.32 -1.57
N PHE A 46 7.31 3.45 -1.31
CA PHE A 46 7.15 4.53 -2.26
C PHE A 46 7.55 5.83 -1.58
N THR A 47 8.12 6.77 -2.34
CA THR A 47 8.18 8.15 -1.84
C THR A 47 6.76 8.71 -1.83
N GLU A 48 6.57 9.82 -1.11
CA GLU A 48 5.26 10.46 -1.09
C GLU A 48 4.83 10.90 -2.49
N ASP A 49 5.77 11.41 -3.27
CA ASP A 49 5.47 11.81 -4.65
C ASP A 49 5.09 10.62 -5.52
N GLU A 50 5.84 9.53 -5.42
CA GLU A 50 5.53 8.30 -6.16
C GLU A 50 4.16 7.78 -5.80
N TRP A 51 3.82 7.82 -4.51
CA TRP A 51 2.54 7.36 -4.03
C TRP A 51 1.40 8.21 -4.60
N THR A 52 1.59 9.54 -4.64
CA THR A 52 0.60 10.45 -5.18
C THR A 52 0.37 10.18 -6.67
N VAL A 53 1.44 9.99 -7.43
CA VAL A 53 1.32 9.68 -8.86
C VAL A 53 0.58 8.36 -9.06
N PHE A 54 0.94 7.34 -8.31
CA PHE A 54 0.33 6.02 -8.43
C PHE A 54 -1.16 6.08 -8.10
N THR A 55 -1.53 6.68 -6.97
CA THR A 55 -2.93 6.72 -6.56
C THR A 55 -3.77 7.59 -7.48
N THR A 56 -3.20 8.66 -8.02
CA THR A 56 -3.89 9.48 -9.00
C THR A 56 -4.18 8.70 -10.27
N ALA A 57 -3.22 7.92 -10.74
CA ALA A 57 -3.41 7.10 -11.92
C ALA A 57 -4.49 6.04 -11.71
N VAL A 58 -4.51 5.42 -10.54
CA VAL A 58 -5.54 4.43 -10.20
C VAL A 58 -6.92 5.07 -10.20
N ARG A 59 -7.06 6.25 -9.57
CA ARG A 59 -8.33 6.97 -9.55
C ARG A 59 -8.80 7.37 -10.93
N SER A 60 -7.87 7.66 -11.82
CA SER A 60 -8.19 8.05 -13.19
C SER A 60 -8.57 6.87 -14.07
N GLY A 61 -8.51 5.66 -13.55
CA GLY A 61 -8.87 4.48 -14.29
C GLY A 61 -7.79 3.97 -15.23
N HIS A 62 -6.55 4.43 -15.09
CA HIS A 62 -5.46 4.01 -15.97
C HIS A 62 -5.19 2.51 -15.91
N TYR A 63 -5.54 1.87 -14.79
CA TYR A 63 -5.26 0.46 -14.59
C TYR A 63 -6.50 -0.42 -14.59
N ASP A 64 -7.68 0.17 -14.72
CA ASP A 64 -8.94 -0.57 -14.60
C ASP A 64 -9.09 -1.65 -15.65
N GLU A 65 -8.65 -1.37 -16.87
CA GLU A 65 -8.80 -2.29 -17.98
C GLU A 65 -7.90 -3.50 -17.87
N THR A 66 -6.87 -3.41 -17.05
CA THR A 66 -5.91 -4.49 -16.88
C THR A 66 -6.20 -5.33 -15.65
N LEU A 67 -7.17 -4.94 -14.89
CA LEU A 67 -7.57 -5.63 -13.69
C LEU A 67 -8.79 -6.52 -13.95
#